data_44afae6d8ea460f68e87204ff02381d2
#
_entry.id   44afae6d8ea460f68e87204ff02381d2
#
_cell.length_a   1.000
_cell.length_b   1.000
_cell.length_c   1.000
_cell.angle_alpha   90.00
_cell.angle_beta   90.00
_cell.angle_gamma   90.00
#
_symmetry.space_group_name_H-M   'P 1'
#
loop_
_entity.id
_entity.type
_entity.pdbx_description
1 polymer ?
#
loop_
_entity_poly.entity_id
_entity_poly.type
_entity_poly.pdbx_seq_one_letter_code
_entity_poly.pdbx_strand_id
1 'polypeptide(L)'
;MMQKRNYLALILIPVILVLGLTMLYTQNRTQNDADKEEPVKEAAQNTVKTILETSYGNIELELWPDLAPKTVENFVKLSREGFYNGTYFHRVIPDFMIQGGDPNTKDDNRMNDGQGGPGYMFEDECYDEEVELTGDITSDEEAEQIWRKIIAPHMDGNKSPNAEIAQLVKDCQVSKSFEPIKKNTVEYYKELIGFEDIIYAKVLKAPVIYGSIAMANSGPNTNGSQFFIVTKEDGTPWLNGRHTVFGKVTSGMSIVHTIESLPRDERDNPLEDNQAFINGVSFPK
;
A
#
# COMPACT_ATOMS: atom_id res chain seq x y z
N MET A 1 -28.85 45.11 -8.95
CA MET A 1 -27.52 44.50 -9.19
C MET A 1 -27.21 43.60 -8.02
N MET A 2 -27.52 42.32 -8.14
CA MET A 2 -27.26 41.32 -7.07
C MET A 2 -25.90 40.67 -7.31
N GLN A 3 -25.02 40.81 -6.33
CA GLN A 3 -23.70 40.26 -6.30
C GLN A 3 -23.80 38.70 -6.09
N LYS A 4 -23.52 37.92 -7.13
CA LYS A 4 -23.33 36.47 -7.01
C LYS A 4 -22.05 36.22 -6.23
N ARG A 5 -22.17 35.82 -4.95
CA ARG A 5 -21.05 35.34 -4.14
C ARG A 5 -20.68 33.96 -4.63
N ASN A 6 -19.42 33.79 -5.03
CA ASN A 6 -18.84 32.54 -5.50
C ASN A 6 -18.78 31.53 -4.35
N TYR A 7 -19.72 30.60 -4.29
CA TYR A 7 -19.72 29.44 -3.37
C TYR A 7 -18.83 28.28 -3.84
N LEU A 8 -18.14 28.43 -4.98
CA LEU A 8 -17.31 27.35 -5.53
C LEU A 8 -15.96 27.15 -4.82
N ALA A 9 -15.53 28.13 -4.01
CA ALA A 9 -14.21 28.06 -3.38
C ALA A 9 -14.18 27.32 -2.04
N LEU A 10 -15.35 27.06 -1.41
CA LEU A 10 -15.42 26.44 -0.09
C LEU A 10 -15.56 24.90 -0.12
N ILE A 11 -15.99 24.33 -1.24
CA ILE A 11 -16.20 22.87 -1.36
C ILE A 11 -14.92 22.13 -1.78
N LEU A 12 -13.97 22.83 -2.41
CA LEU A 12 -12.69 22.22 -2.84
C LEU A 12 -11.62 22.17 -1.74
N ILE A 13 -11.76 22.94 -0.66
CA ILE A 13 -10.75 23.03 0.40
C ILE A 13 -10.64 21.74 1.23
N PRO A 14 -11.72 21.06 1.65
CA PRO A 14 -11.59 19.80 2.42
C PRO A 14 -11.03 18.64 1.59
N VAL A 15 -11.37 18.53 0.31
CA VAL A 15 -10.88 17.46 -0.57
C VAL A 15 -9.39 17.64 -0.90
N ILE A 16 -8.97 18.88 -1.12
CA ILE A 16 -7.55 19.21 -1.35
C ILE A 16 -6.76 19.01 -0.05
N LEU A 17 -7.37 19.22 1.12
CA LEU A 17 -6.72 19.05 2.42
C LEU A 17 -6.47 17.56 2.73
N VAL A 18 -7.43 16.68 2.45
CA VAL A 18 -7.26 15.22 2.61
C VAL A 18 -6.23 14.68 1.61
N LEU A 19 -6.28 15.09 0.35
CA LEU A 19 -5.28 14.74 -0.66
C LEU A 19 -3.92 15.40 -0.38
N GLY A 20 -3.90 16.60 0.15
CA GLY A 20 -2.68 17.33 0.54
C GLY A 20 -2.04 16.74 1.80
N LEU A 21 -2.82 16.34 2.81
CA LEU A 21 -2.34 15.68 4.01
C LEU A 21 -1.78 14.29 3.69
N THR A 22 -2.44 13.51 2.83
CA THR A 22 -1.93 12.21 2.41
C THR A 22 -0.68 12.32 1.52
N MET A 23 -0.55 13.33 0.64
CA MET A 23 0.66 13.53 -0.17
C MET A 23 1.84 14.12 0.62
N LEU A 24 1.59 14.98 1.61
CA LEU A 24 2.66 15.65 2.39
C LEU A 24 3.11 14.81 3.60
N TYR A 25 2.27 13.86 4.06
CA TYR A 25 2.64 12.86 5.07
C TYR A 25 3.86 12.03 4.62
N THR A 26 3.97 11.76 3.33
CA THR A 26 5.09 11.00 2.75
C THR A 26 6.42 11.76 2.75
N GLN A 27 6.44 13.08 2.95
CA GLN A 27 7.69 13.86 2.89
C GLN A 27 8.32 14.19 4.24
N ASN A 28 7.60 14.09 5.37
CA ASN A 28 8.08 14.55 6.68
C ASN A 28 8.41 13.45 7.70
N ARG A 29 8.31 12.15 7.34
CA ARG A 29 8.63 11.03 8.26
C ARG A 29 10.14 10.75 8.39
N THR A 30 11.00 11.68 8.04
CA THR A 30 12.43 11.45 7.82
C THR A 30 13.33 11.69 9.03
N GLN A 31 12.92 11.73 10.29
CA GLN A 31 13.96 11.87 11.35
C GLN A 31 13.72 11.26 12.73
N ASN A 32 12.55 10.72 13.10
CA ASN A 32 12.36 10.33 14.52
C ASN A 32 11.88 8.90 14.82
N ASP A 33 11.67 8.02 13.85
CA ASP A 33 11.08 6.69 14.07
C ASP A 33 11.94 5.51 13.57
N ALA A 34 13.25 5.61 13.69
CA ALA A 34 14.16 4.51 13.29
C ALA A 34 14.07 3.25 14.21
N ASP A 35 13.26 3.26 15.27
CA ASP A 35 13.19 2.18 16.27
C ASP A 35 11.76 1.69 16.60
N LYS A 36 10.76 1.99 15.78
CA LYS A 36 9.43 1.37 15.93
C LYS A 36 9.08 0.61 14.66
N GLU A 37 9.49 -0.65 14.60
CA GLU A 37 8.80 -1.64 13.78
C GLU A 37 7.35 -1.67 14.25
N GLU A 38 6.40 -1.17 13.42
CA GLU A 38 4.99 -1.49 13.64
C GLU A 38 4.87 -3.02 13.61
N PRO A 39 4.29 -3.65 14.64
CA PRO A 39 4.23 -5.09 14.71
C PRO A 39 3.42 -5.59 13.50
N VAL A 40 4.08 -6.27 12.58
CA VAL A 40 3.39 -7.21 11.68
C VAL A 40 2.61 -8.12 12.63
N LYS A 41 1.28 -8.12 12.54
CA LYS A 41 0.38 -8.97 13.33
C LYS A 41 1.05 -10.34 13.45
N GLU A 42 1.19 -10.82 14.68
CA GLU A 42 1.89 -12.03 15.13
C GLU A 42 2.20 -13.03 14.00
N ALA A 43 3.49 -13.30 13.78
CA ALA A 43 4.01 -13.99 12.59
C ALA A 43 3.05 -15.08 12.08
N ALA A 44 2.68 -15.02 10.82
CA ALA A 44 1.77 -15.98 10.18
C ALA A 44 2.16 -17.40 10.62
N GLN A 45 1.24 -18.15 11.23
CA GLN A 45 1.53 -19.47 11.80
C GLN A 45 1.85 -20.47 10.69
N ASN A 46 1.29 -20.27 9.49
CA ASN A 46 1.57 -21.08 8.30
C ASN A 46 2.29 -20.20 7.28
N THR A 47 3.47 -20.62 6.86
CA THR A 47 4.23 -19.94 5.82
C THR A 47 4.58 -20.88 4.68
N VAL A 48 4.63 -20.36 3.46
CA VAL A 48 5.07 -21.11 2.27
C VAL A 48 6.44 -20.56 1.85
N LYS A 49 7.48 -21.35 2.09
CA LYS A 49 8.82 -21.02 1.59
C LYS A 49 8.86 -21.17 0.07
N THR A 50 9.41 -20.18 -0.58
CA THR A 50 9.44 -20.08 -2.04
C THR A 50 10.78 -19.55 -2.49
N ILE A 51 11.30 -20.07 -3.59
CA ILE A 51 12.49 -19.56 -4.24
C ILE A 51 12.10 -19.05 -5.62
N LEU A 52 12.28 -17.77 -5.85
CA LEU A 52 12.17 -17.13 -7.15
C LEU A 52 13.56 -17.21 -7.81
N GLU A 53 13.70 -18.08 -8.79
CA GLU A 53 14.96 -18.34 -9.51
C GLU A 53 15.07 -17.31 -10.63
N THR A 54 16.04 -16.40 -10.55
CA THR A 54 16.24 -15.37 -11.56
C THR A 54 17.55 -15.55 -12.32
N SER A 55 17.70 -14.88 -13.46
CA SER A 55 18.96 -14.85 -14.21
C SER A 55 20.09 -14.14 -13.44
N TYR A 56 19.79 -13.42 -12.35
CA TYR A 56 20.73 -12.73 -11.47
C TYR A 56 20.99 -13.48 -10.16
N GLY A 57 20.27 -14.58 -9.90
CA GLY A 57 20.37 -15.39 -8.68
C GLY A 57 19.02 -15.64 -8.03
N ASN A 58 19.03 -16.32 -6.89
CA ASN A 58 17.82 -16.72 -6.19
C ASN A 58 17.38 -15.66 -5.19
N ILE A 59 16.06 -15.39 -5.16
CA ILE A 59 15.39 -14.57 -4.15
C ILE A 59 14.51 -15.53 -3.35
N GLU A 60 14.79 -15.67 -2.06
CA GLU A 60 13.98 -16.51 -1.17
C GLU A 60 12.86 -15.69 -0.56
N LEU A 61 11.66 -16.24 -0.60
CA LEU A 61 10.43 -15.62 -0.13
C LEU A 61 9.78 -16.47 0.95
N GLU A 62 9.14 -15.82 1.89
CA GLU A 62 8.18 -16.39 2.81
C GLU A 62 6.81 -15.82 2.49
N LEU A 63 5.88 -16.66 2.02
CA LEU A 63 4.52 -16.25 1.70
C LEU A 63 3.58 -16.54 2.87
N TRP A 64 2.53 -15.73 3.03
CA TRP A 64 1.63 -15.72 4.18
C TRP A 64 0.18 -16.09 3.83
N PRO A 65 -0.14 -17.40 3.67
CA PRO A 65 -1.49 -17.84 3.30
C PRO A 65 -2.56 -17.49 4.34
N ASP A 66 -2.19 -17.30 5.61
CA ASP A 66 -3.15 -16.91 6.65
C ASP A 66 -3.58 -15.42 6.51
N LEU A 67 -2.72 -14.59 5.94
CA LEU A 67 -3.02 -13.17 5.72
C LEU A 67 -3.68 -12.91 4.35
N ALA A 68 -3.22 -13.60 3.32
CA ALA A 68 -3.67 -13.39 1.94
C ALA A 68 -3.89 -14.74 1.24
N PRO A 69 -4.89 -15.55 1.66
CA PRO A 69 -5.08 -16.91 1.19
C PRO A 69 -5.27 -17.02 -0.32
N LYS A 70 -6.14 -16.19 -0.92
CA LYS A 70 -6.42 -16.22 -2.36
C LYS A 70 -5.22 -15.76 -3.18
N THR A 71 -4.51 -14.74 -2.69
CA THR A 71 -3.32 -14.22 -3.34
C THR A 71 -2.20 -15.25 -3.34
N VAL A 72 -1.94 -15.88 -2.19
CA VAL A 72 -0.91 -16.94 -2.09
C VAL A 72 -1.31 -18.15 -2.92
N GLU A 73 -2.57 -18.59 -2.89
CA GLU A 73 -3.07 -19.71 -3.72
C GLU A 73 -2.86 -19.39 -5.21
N ASN A 74 -3.23 -18.20 -5.67
CA ASN A 74 -3.05 -17.76 -7.04
C ASN A 74 -1.57 -17.76 -7.45
N PHE A 75 -0.70 -17.16 -6.64
CA PHE A 75 0.74 -17.09 -6.93
C PHE A 75 1.34 -18.51 -7.00
N VAL A 76 1.03 -19.39 -6.04
CA VAL A 76 1.51 -20.79 -6.00
C VAL A 76 0.99 -21.59 -7.19
N LYS A 77 -0.29 -21.44 -7.55
CA LYS A 77 -0.89 -22.10 -8.72
C LYS A 77 -0.17 -21.70 -10.00
N LEU A 78 -0.07 -20.39 -10.27
CA LEU A 78 0.59 -19.86 -11.46
C LEU A 78 2.06 -20.29 -11.53
N SER A 79 2.75 -20.29 -10.37
CA SER A 79 4.13 -20.77 -10.27
C SER A 79 4.27 -22.24 -10.67
N ARG A 80 3.40 -23.12 -10.15
CA ARG A 80 3.41 -24.55 -10.46
C ARG A 80 3.06 -24.88 -11.91
N GLU A 81 2.24 -24.03 -12.52
CA GLU A 81 1.90 -24.10 -13.95
C GLU A 81 3.04 -23.59 -14.85
N GLY A 82 4.13 -23.07 -14.27
CA GLY A 82 5.25 -22.45 -15.02
C GLY A 82 4.89 -21.13 -15.66
N PHE A 83 3.81 -20.47 -15.19
CA PHE A 83 3.32 -19.21 -15.76
C PHE A 83 4.40 -18.12 -15.74
N TYR A 84 5.20 -18.05 -14.69
CA TYR A 84 6.25 -17.04 -14.54
C TYR A 84 7.53 -17.36 -15.29
N ASN A 85 7.74 -18.60 -15.75
CA ASN A 85 8.97 -19.00 -16.43
C ASN A 85 9.16 -18.22 -17.72
N GLY A 86 10.30 -17.57 -17.88
CA GLY A 86 10.64 -16.74 -19.04
C GLY A 86 10.03 -15.33 -19.01
N THR A 87 9.26 -14.95 -17.99
CA THR A 87 8.91 -13.54 -17.77
C THR A 87 10.12 -12.80 -17.18
N TYR A 88 10.14 -11.48 -17.24
CA TYR A 88 11.17 -10.67 -16.60
C TYR A 88 10.59 -9.51 -15.79
N PHE A 89 11.41 -8.90 -14.95
CA PHE A 89 11.05 -7.68 -14.23
C PHE A 89 11.02 -6.52 -15.21
N HIS A 90 9.82 -6.16 -15.66
CA HIS A 90 9.58 -5.18 -16.72
C HIS A 90 9.52 -3.73 -16.22
N ARG A 91 9.55 -3.52 -14.91
CA ARG A 91 9.60 -2.19 -14.32
C ARG A 91 10.50 -2.22 -13.09
N VAL A 92 11.57 -1.43 -13.12
CA VAL A 92 12.55 -1.36 -12.05
C VAL A 92 12.81 0.11 -11.71
N ILE A 93 12.56 0.49 -10.46
CA ILE A 93 12.74 1.86 -9.98
C ILE A 93 13.59 1.84 -8.72
N PRO A 94 14.82 2.37 -8.76
CA PRO A 94 15.68 2.48 -7.59
C PRO A 94 15.02 3.22 -6.43
N ASP A 95 15.28 2.74 -5.21
CA ASP A 95 14.68 3.27 -3.98
C ASP A 95 13.14 3.25 -4.02
N PHE A 96 12.57 2.25 -4.70
CA PHE A 96 11.12 2.05 -4.72
C PHE A 96 10.76 0.56 -4.81
N MET A 97 10.89 -0.07 -6.00
CA MET A 97 10.49 -1.47 -6.19
C MET A 97 11.00 -2.07 -7.50
N ILE A 98 10.94 -3.40 -7.59
CA ILE A 98 11.01 -4.16 -8.85
C ILE A 98 9.68 -4.87 -9.09
N GLN A 99 9.13 -4.77 -10.31
CA GLN A 99 7.83 -5.36 -10.69
C GLN A 99 7.99 -6.36 -11.83
N GLY A 100 7.37 -7.53 -11.68
CA GLY A 100 7.39 -8.62 -12.65
C GLY A 100 6.08 -9.38 -12.70
N GLY A 101 6.10 -10.56 -13.34
CA GLY A 101 4.94 -11.48 -13.41
C GLY A 101 3.96 -11.17 -14.54
N ASP A 102 4.37 -10.36 -15.53
CA ASP A 102 3.59 -10.09 -16.73
C ASP A 102 3.89 -11.13 -17.82
N PRO A 103 2.91 -11.89 -18.34
CA PRO A 103 3.12 -12.84 -19.44
C PRO A 103 3.50 -12.19 -20.77
N ASN A 104 3.15 -10.92 -21.00
CA ASN A 104 3.51 -10.19 -22.21
C ASN A 104 5.02 -10.01 -22.37
N THR A 105 5.76 -10.05 -21.27
CA THR A 105 7.23 -9.97 -21.29
C THR A 105 7.91 -11.16 -21.97
N LYS A 106 7.14 -12.17 -22.43
CA LYS A 106 7.66 -13.32 -23.17
C LYS A 106 7.66 -13.13 -24.68
N ASP A 107 7.01 -12.08 -25.16
CA ASP A 107 7.02 -11.73 -26.59
C ASP A 107 8.09 -10.66 -26.88
N ASP A 108 8.28 -10.33 -28.14
CA ASP A 108 9.27 -9.33 -28.56
C ASP A 108 8.72 -7.88 -28.53
N ASN A 109 7.48 -7.70 -28.01
CA ASN A 109 6.81 -6.41 -28.02
C ASN A 109 6.85 -5.70 -26.66
N ARG A 110 7.93 -5.03 -26.36
CA ARG A 110 8.10 -4.27 -25.11
C ARG A 110 7.06 -3.16 -24.88
N MET A 111 6.25 -2.81 -25.88
CA MET A 111 5.22 -1.76 -25.74
C MET A 111 3.99 -2.23 -24.95
N ASN A 112 3.76 -3.54 -24.85
CA ASN A 112 2.65 -4.14 -24.10
C ASN A 112 3.08 -4.65 -22.69
N ASP A 113 4.35 -4.52 -22.33
CA ASP A 113 4.83 -4.88 -20.99
C ASP A 113 4.08 -4.10 -19.92
N GLY A 114 3.73 -4.79 -18.85
CA GLY A 114 2.94 -4.26 -17.75
C GLY A 114 1.41 -4.33 -17.97
N GLN A 115 0.96 -4.80 -19.14
CA GLN A 115 -0.47 -4.85 -19.48
C GLN A 115 -1.07 -6.26 -19.45
N GLY A 116 -0.23 -7.29 -19.29
CA GLY A 116 -0.65 -8.69 -19.31
C GLY A 116 -1.10 -9.18 -17.92
N GLY A 117 -1.72 -10.37 -17.93
CA GLY A 117 -2.21 -11.03 -16.74
C GLY A 117 -2.66 -12.46 -17.01
N PRO A 118 -3.22 -13.17 -16.02
CA PRO A 118 -3.59 -14.57 -16.13
C PRO A 118 -4.92 -14.81 -16.85
N GLY A 119 -5.55 -13.76 -17.38
CA GLY A 119 -6.88 -13.82 -18.02
C GLY A 119 -8.06 -13.66 -17.07
N TYR A 120 -7.80 -13.38 -15.81
CA TYR A 120 -8.80 -13.08 -14.78
C TYR A 120 -8.25 -12.07 -13.77
N MET A 121 -9.14 -11.53 -12.94
CA MET A 121 -8.81 -10.66 -11.82
C MET A 121 -9.46 -11.21 -10.55
N PHE A 122 -8.88 -10.82 -9.38
CA PHE A 122 -9.44 -11.16 -8.07
C PHE A 122 -9.29 -9.99 -7.09
N GLU A 123 -10.05 -10.08 -6.00
CA GLU A 123 -10.16 -9.03 -4.99
C GLU A 123 -8.89 -8.82 -4.17
N ASP A 124 -8.80 -7.65 -3.56
CA ASP A 124 -7.76 -7.28 -2.60
C ASP A 124 -7.99 -8.00 -1.26
N GLU A 125 -6.87 -8.38 -0.60
CA GLU A 125 -6.85 -8.95 0.74
C GLU A 125 -6.05 -8.07 1.71
N CYS A 126 -6.15 -6.75 1.54
CA CYS A 126 -5.36 -5.77 2.31
C CYS A 126 -5.81 -5.63 3.75
N TYR A 127 -7.08 -5.89 4.03
CA TYR A 127 -7.69 -5.61 5.33
C TYR A 127 -8.34 -6.86 5.93
N ASP A 128 -8.37 -6.90 7.26
CA ASP A 128 -9.25 -7.78 8.02
C ASP A 128 -10.71 -7.26 7.97
N GLU A 129 -11.62 -7.98 8.63
CA GLU A 129 -12.99 -7.53 8.84
C GLU A 129 -13.01 -6.15 9.51
N GLU A 130 -14.10 -5.42 9.30
CA GLU A 130 -14.30 -4.13 9.94
C GLU A 130 -14.44 -4.32 11.45
N VAL A 131 -13.63 -3.57 12.21
CA VAL A 131 -13.65 -3.57 13.68
C VAL A 131 -14.27 -2.27 14.14
N GLU A 132 -15.16 -2.35 15.13
CA GLU A 132 -15.68 -1.14 15.79
C GLU A 132 -14.53 -0.38 16.44
N LEU A 133 -14.41 0.90 16.10
CA LEU A 133 -13.42 1.78 16.72
C LEU A 133 -13.89 2.23 18.10
N THR A 134 -13.10 1.91 19.10
CA THR A 134 -13.29 2.32 20.50
C THR A 134 -11.94 2.59 21.17
N GLY A 135 -11.91 3.42 22.21
CA GLY A 135 -10.71 3.68 22.99
C GLY A 135 -9.67 4.54 22.27
N ASP A 136 -8.40 4.23 22.48
CA ASP A 136 -7.28 5.00 21.95
C ASP A 136 -7.17 4.87 20.43
N ILE A 137 -6.88 5.99 19.75
CA ILE A 137 -6.61 6.03 18.32
C ILE A 137 -5.12 5.83 18.12
N THR A 138 -4.72 4.67 17.60
CA THR A 138 -3.32 4.22 17.57
C THR A 138 -2.68 4.31 16.18
N SER A 139 -3.49 4.22 15.12
CA SER A 139 -3.02 4.24 13.72
C SER A 139 -3.50 5.48 12.96
N ASP A 140 -2.87 5.77 11.82
CA ASP A 140 -3.31 6.83 10.92
C ASP A 140 -4.63 6.47 10.22
N GLU A 141 -4.84 5.19 9.94
CA GLU A 141 -6.08 4.67 9.37
C GLU A 141 -7.27 4.93 10.30
N GLU A 142 -7.12 4.67 11.59
CA GLU A 142 -8.13 4.98 12.61
C GLU A 142 -8.37 6.48 12.72
N ALA A 143 -7.30 7.28 12.77
CA ALA A 143 -7.38 8.73 12.80
C ALA A 143 -8.05 9.29 11.55
N GLU A 144 -7.80 8.72 10.36
CA GLU A 144 -8.50 9.07 9.13
C GLU A 144 -10.00 8.77 9.19
N GLN A 145 -10.43 7.65 9.80
CA GLN A 145 -11.84 7.35 9.99
C GLN A 145 -12.52 8.38 10.92
N ILE A 146 -11.88 8.78 12.02
CA ILE A 146 -12.36 9.85 12.89
C ILE A 146 -12.46 11.17 12.12
N TRP A 147 -11.44 11.50 11.32
CA TRP A 147 -11.49 12.67 10.46
C TRP A 147 -12.67 12.64 9.51
N ARG A 148 -12.85 11.57 8.76
CA ARG A 148 -13.89 11.43 7.73
C ARG A 148 -15.32 11.35 8.28
N LYS A 149 -15.49 10.66 9.41
CA LYS A 149 -16.83 10.38 9.97
C LYS A 149 -17.30 11.43 10.98
N ILE A 150 -16.40 12.04 11.70
CA ILE A 150 -16.70 12.99 12.78
C ILE A 150 -16.28 14.42 12.42
N ILE A 151 -14.97 14.64 12.19
CA ILE A 151 -14.39 15.97 12.17
C ILE A 151 -14.81 16.74 10.91
N ALA A 152 -14.59 16.18 9.72
CA ALA A 152 -14.88 16.85 8.47
C ALA A 152 -16.39 17.15 8.28
N PRO A 153 -17.32 16.21 8.52
CA PRO A 153 -18.74 16.52 8.44
C PRO A 153 -19.20 17.58 9.45
N HIS A 154 -18.62 17.58 10.67
CA HIS A 154 -18.92 18.61 11.67
C HIS A 154 -18.47 20.01 11.22
N MET A 155 -17.30 20.11 10.59
CA MET A 155 -16.81 21.38 10.05
C MET A 155 -17.62 21.87 8.86
N ASP A 156 -18.02 20.97 7.96
CA ASP A 156 -18.78 21.32 6.74
C ASP A 156 -20.23 21.65 7.04
N GLY A 157 -20.84 20.97 8.03
CA GLY A 157 -22.26 21.13 8.37
C GLY A 157 -22.58 22.29 9.31
N ASN A 158 -21.61 22.86 9.99
CA ASN A 158 -21.83 23.85 11.04
C ASN A 158 -21.33 25.25 10.68
N LYS A 159 -22.23 26.26 10.81
CA LYS A 159 -21.83 27.67 10.69
C LYS A 159 -20.93 28.15 11.82
N SER A 160 -20.98 27.49 12.98
CA SER A 160 -20.18 27.75 14.16
C SER A 160 -19.71 26.39 14.73
N PRO A 161 -18.67 25.78 14.15
CA PRO A 161 -18.18 24.50 14.61
C PRO A 161 -17.64 24.60 16.04
N ASN A 162 -17.60 23.45 16.76
CA ASN A 162 -17.00 23.36 18.06
C ASN A 162 -15.57 23.91 18.04
N ALA A 163 -15.22 24.77 19.01
CA ALA A 163 -13.94 25.47 19.03
C ALA A 163 -12.73 24.52 19.14
N GLU A 164 -12.87 23.41 19.85
CA GLU A 164 -11.81 22.40 19.98
C GLU A 164 -11.60 21.64 18.68
N ILE A 165 -12.68 21.27 17.99
CA ILE A 165 -12.58 20.66 16.66
C ILE A 165 -11.95 21.64 15.64
N ALA A 166 -12.35 22.92 15.70
CA ALA A 166 -11.75 23.92 14.82
C ALA A 166 -10.24 24.14 15.09
N GLN A 167 -9.82 24.05 16.35
CA GLN A 167 -8.41 24.12 16.72
C GLN A 167 -7.66 22.84 16.27
N LEU A 168 -8.24 21.65 16.52
CA LEU A 168 -7.69 20.38 16.06
C LEU A 168 -7.43 20.36 14.56
N VAL A 169 -8.38 20.86 13.76
CA VAL A 169 -8.22 20.97 12.29
C VAL A 169 -7.00 21.84 11.95
N LYS A 170 -6.80 22.96 12.64
CA LYS A 170 -5.62 23.82 12.44
C LYS A 170 -4.33 23.09 12.83
N ASP A 171 -4.35 22.34 13.93
CA ASP A 171 -3.18 21.59 14.39
C ASP A 171 -2.79 20.51 13.39
N CYS A 172 -3.77 19.78 12.83
CA CYS A 172 -3.54 18.82 11.74
C CYS A 172 -3.00 19.51 10.47
N GLN A 173 -3.50 20.71 10.14
CA GLN A 173 -3.00 21.47 8.99
C GLN A 173 -1.55 21.94 9.19
N VAL A 174 -1.19 22.36 10.38
CA VAL A 174 0.17 22.84 10.72
C VAL A 174 1.15 21.67 10.74
N SER A 175 0.79 20.56 11.41
CA SER A 175 1.62 19.35 11.49
C SER A 175 1.66 18.56 10.17
N LYS A 176 0.68 18.79 9.27
CA LYS A 176 0.45 18.02 8.04
C LYS A 176 0.33 16.52 8.32
N SER A 177 -0.32 16.16 9.42
CA SER A 177 -0.50 14.78 9.87
C SER A 177 -1.76 14.63 10.71
N PHE A 178 -2.18 13.40 10.97
CA PHE A 178 -3.27 13.06 11.89
C PHE A 178 -2.81 12.86 13.34
N GLU A 179 -1.53 13.04 13.67
CA GLU A 179 -1.02 12.93 15.04
C GLU A 179 -1.81 13.75 16.09
N PRO A 180 -2.30 14.95 15.79
CA PRO A 180 -3.16 15.66 16.77
C PRO A 180 -4.45 14.90 17.13
N ILE A 181 -5.00 14.07 16.21
CA ILE A 181 -6.21 13.28 16.46
C ILE A 181 -5.93 12.13 17.43
N LYS A 182 -4.76 11.51 17.35
CA LYS A 182 -4.36 10.38 18.19
C LYS A 182 -4.14 10.73 19.66
N LYS A 183 -4.23 12.01 20.04
CA LYS A 183 -4.08 12.46 21.43
C LYS A 183 -5.31 12.20 22.29
N ASN A 184 -6.44 11.86 21.70
CA ASN A 184 -7.70 11.61 22.37
C ASN A 184 -8.33 10.30 21.87
N THR A 185 -9.33 9.81 22.59
CA THR A 185 -10.05 8.58 22.26
C THR A 185 -11.17 8.80 21.26
N VAL A 186 -11.68 7.72 20.71
CA VAL A 186 -12.86 7.72 19.83
C VAL A 186 -14.06 8.32 20.57
N GLU A 187 -14.30 7.91 21.81
CA GLU A 187 -15.39 8.37 22.67
C GLU A 187 -15.31 9.89 22.92
N TYR A 188 -14.10 10.41 23.16
CA TYR A 188 -13.89 11.86 23.32
C TYR A 188 -14.47 12.63 22.11
N TYR A 189 -14.13 12.22 20.88
CA TYR A 189 -14.62 12.91 19.69
C TYR A 189 -16.13 12.73 19.47
N LYS A 190 -16.67 11.56 19.80
CA LYS A 190 -18.12 11.30 19.73
C LYS A 190 -18.88 12.18 20.71
N GLU A 191 -18.45 12.25 21.95
CA GLU A 191 -19.07 13.07 23.00
C GLU A 191 -18.98 14.56 22.69
N LEU A 192 -17.84 15.03 22.19
CA LEU A 192 -17.57 16.45 21.94
C LEU A 192 -18.58 17.09 20.96
N ILE A 193 -19.14 16.31 20.03
CA ILE A 193 -20.09 16.81 19.02
C ILE A 193 -21.45 16.10 19.05
N GLY A 194 -21.66 15.16 19.98
CA GLY A 194 -22.91 14.38 20.05
C GLY A 194 -23.08 13.38 18.91
N PHE A 195 -21.99 12.73 18.51
CA PHE A 195 -22.01 11.70 17.46
C PHE A 195 -22.34 10.33 18.05
N GLU A 196 -23.47 9.73 17.65
CA GLU A 196 -23.98 8.48 18.26
C GLU A 196 -23.69 7.23 17.40
N ASP A 197 -23.42 7.39 16.11
CA ASP A 197 -23.21 6.25 15.22
C ASP A 197 -21.93 5.47 15.55
N ILE A 198 -21.95 4.17 15.22
CA ILE A 198 -20.77 3.31 15.36
C ILE A 198 -19.81 3.61 14.20
N ILE A 199 -18.53 3.75 14.52
CA ILE A 199 -17.48 3.91 13.52
C ILE A 199 -16.74 2.60 13.40
N TYR A 200 -16.58 2.13 12.17
CA TYR A 200 -15.79 0.96 11.85
C TYR A 200 -14.51 1.38 11.12
N ALA A 201 -13.40 0.73 11.46
CA ALA A 201 -12.17 0.77 10.67
C ALA A 201 -11.81 -0.61 10.18
N LYS A 202 -11.16 -0.62 9.03
CA LYS A 202 -10.51 -1.82 8.50
C LYS A 202 -9.10 -1.89 9.05
N VAL A 203 -8.76 -3.01 9.67
CA VAL A 203 -7.42 -3.26 10.18
C VAL A 203 -6.53 -3.70 9.03
N LEU A 204 -5.45 -2.96 8.75
CA LEU A 204 -4.48 -3.34 7.72
C LEU A 204 -3.80 -4.65 8.12
N LYS A 205 -3.85 -5.66 7.25
CA LYS A 205 -3.26 -6.97 7.54
C LYS A 205 -1.73 -6.94 7.54
N ALA A 206 -1.14 -6.26 6.56
CA ALA A 206 0.29 -6.08 6.47
C ALA A 206 0.64 -4.77 5.74
N PRO A 207 1.59 -3.97 6.26
CA PRO A 207 2.07 -2.76 5.59
C PRO A 207 2.98 -3.09 4.41
N VAL A 208 3.04 -2.17 3.44
CA VAL A 208 3.95 -2.26 2.28
C VAL A 208 5.30 -1.66 2.67
N ILE A 209 6.16 -2.48 3.27
CA ILE A 209 7.47 -2.10 3.81
C ILE A 209 8.62 -2.70 2.99
N TYR A 210 9.87 -2.32 3.33
CA TYR A 210 11.08 -2.88 2.74
C TYR A 210 11.06 -4.42 2.72
N GLY A 211 11.35 -5.00 1.56
CA GLY A 211 11.38 -6.45 1.37
C GLY A 211 9.98 -7.10 1.22
N SER A 212 8.88 -6.37 1.38
CA SER A 212 7.55 -6.93 1.10
C SER A 212 7.40 -7.34 -0.35
N ILE A 213 6.72 -8.48 -0.60
CA ILE A 213 6.17 -8.82 -1.89
C ILE A 213 4.67 -8.54 -1.87
N ALA A 214 4.19 -7.75 -2.85
CA ALA A 214 2.80 -7.33 -2.95
C ALA A 214 2.26 -7.44 -4.38
N MET A 215 0.93 -7.56 -4.53
CA MET A 215 0.29 -7.61 -5.84
C MET A 215 0.29 -6.25 -6.51
N ALA A 216 0.69 -6.22 -7.78
CA ALA A 216 0.43 -5.09 -8.66
C ALA A 216 -1.01 -5.18 -9.18
N ASN A 217 -1.69 -4.04 -9.27
CA ASN A 217 -3.05 -3.93 -9.77
C ASN A 217 -3.28 -2.61 -10.52
N SER A 218 -4.40 -2.49 -11.22
CA SER A 218 -4.84 -1.29 -11.94
C SER A 218 -5.95 -0.54 -11.21
N GLY A 219 -6.08 -0.75 -9.92
CA GLY A 219 -7.11 -0.22 -9.04
C GLY A 219 -7.71 -1.30 -8.14
N PRO A 220 -8.69 -0.97 -7.30
CA PRO A 220 -9.24 -1.92 -6.33
C PRO A 220 -9.78 -3.20 -7.00
N ASN A 221 -9.44 -4.35 -6.40
CA ASN A 221 -9.93 -5.68 -6.82
C ASN A 221 -9.55 -6.07 -8.26
N THR A 222 -8.38 -5.64 -8.74
CA THR A 222 -7.88 -5.98 -10.08
C THR A 222 -6.55 -6.73 -10.03
N ASN A 223 -6.31 -7.51 -8.97
CA ASN A 223 -5.11 -8.34 -8.86
C ASN A 223 -5.12 -9.45 -9.95
N GLY A 224 -3.97 -9.74 -10.52
CA GLY A 224 -3.79 -10.74 -11.56
C GLY A 224 -2.59 -11.64 -11.28
N SER A 225 -1.56 -11.55 -12.14
CA SER A 225 -0.31 -12.29 -11.98
C SER A 225 0.87 -11.39 -11.59
N GLN A 226 0.76 -10.08 -11.81
CA GLN A 226 1.88 -9.17 -11.58
C GLN A 226 2.07 -8.88 -10.09
N PHE A 227 3.32 -8.82 -9.67
CA PHE A 227 3.73 -8.54 -8.30
C PHE A 227 4.94 -7.59 -8.29
N PHE A 228 5.21 -6.98 -7.15
CA PHE A 228 6.41 -6.18 -6.95
C PHE A 228 7.06 -6.49 -5.60
N ILE A 229 8.37 -6.27 -5.53
CA ILE A 229 9.17 -6.35 -4.30
C ILE A 229 9.68 -4.95 -3.96
N VAL A 230 9.43 -4.51 -2.73
CA VAL A 230 9.78 -3.17 -2.26
C VAL A 230 11.27 -3.10 -1.91
N THR A 231 11.95 -2.08 -2.44
CA THR A 231 13.38 -1.80 -2.19
C THR A 231 13.62 -0.53 -1.37
N LYS A 232 12.57 0.28 -1.16
CA LYS A 232 12.64 1.50 -0.37
C LYS A 232 12.77 1.17 1.11
N GLU A 233 13.88 1.61 1.75
CA GLU A 233 14.17 1.31 3.17
C GLU A 233 13.08 1.81 4.13
N ASP A 234 12.55 3.03 3.91
CA ASP A 234 11.46 3.58 4.71
C ASP A 234 10.08 2.98 4.38
N GLY A 235 10.02 1.98 3.48
CA GLY A 235 8.78 1.41 2.97
C GLY A 235 7.99 2.38 2.07
N THR A 236 6.78 1.99 1.74
CA THR A 236 5.91 2.72 0.82
C THR A 236 4.50 2.87 1.39
N PRO A 237 4.32 3.60 2.52
CA PRO A 237 3.04 3.64 3.26
C PRO A 237 1.86 4.15 2.43
N TRP A 238 2.09 4.93 1.37
CA TRP A 238 1.03 5.38 0.46
C TRP A 238 0.41 4.25 -0.38
N LEU A 239 1.02 3.05 -0.39
CA LEU A 239 0.50 1.84 -1.03
C LEU A 239 -0.29 0.96 -0.05
N ASN A 240 -0.26 1.24 1.26
CA ASN A 240 -1.02 0.53 2.26
C ASN A 240 -2.51 0.50 1.91
N GLY A 241 -3.14 -0.67 2.04
CA GLY A 241 -4.54 -0.85 1.74
C GLY A 241 -4.94 -0.79 0.25
N ARG A 242 -3.96 -0.59 -0.63
CA ARG A 242 -4.16 -0.54 -2.09
C ARG A 242 -3.55 -1.75 -2.81
N HIS A 243 -2.54 -2.34 -2.21
CA HIS A 243 -1.82 -3.49 -2.76
C HIS A 243 -1.72 -4.57 -1.70
N THR A 244 -2.21 -5.77 -2.00
CA THR A 244 -2.17 -6.91 -1.08
C THR A 244 -0.74 -7.36 -0.87
N VAL A 245 -0.23 -7.18 0.34
CA VAL A 245 1.03 -7.80 0.78
C VAL A 245 0.75 -9.25 1.11
N PHE A 246 1.51 -10.17 0.51
CA PHE A 246 1.29 -11.60 0.68
C PHE A 246 2.54 -12.38 1.09
N GLY A 247 3.63 -11.66 1.40
CA GLY A 247 4.87 -12.26 1.88
C GLY A 247 6.00 -11.24 1.96
N LYS A 248 7.20 -11.76 2.20
CA LYS A 248 8.44 -10.96 2.26
C LYS A 248 9.62 -11.73 1.70
N VAL A 249 10.66 -11.00 1.33
CA VAL A 249 11.99 -11.55 1.04
C VAL A 249 12.67 -11.94 2.34
N THR A 250 13.15 -13.17 2.43
CA THR A 250 13.93 -13.69 3.57
C THR A 250 15.42 -13.80 3.27
N SER A 251 15.77 -13.91 1.98
CA SER A 251 17.17 -13.93 1.51
C SER A 251 17.24 -13.43 0.07
N GLY A 252 18.37 -12.85 -0.33
CA GLY A 252 18.58 -12.39 -1.70
C GLY A 252 18.17 -10.94 -1.98
N MET A 253 17.98 -10.07 -0.96
CA MET A 253 17.75 -8.64 -1.17
C MET A 253 18.88 -7.97 -1.97
N SER A 254 20.12 -8.44 -1.86
CA SER A 254 21.21 -7.95 -2.71
C SER A 254 20.99 -8.20 -4.21
N ILE A 255 20.30 -9.30 -4.56
CA ILE A 255 19.89 -9.60 -5.93
C ILE A 255 18.77 -8.66 -6.37
N VAL A 256 17.78 -8.41 -5.49
CA VAL A 256 16.70 -7.44 -5.73
C VAL A 256 17.30 -6.05 -6.01
N HIS A 257 18.28 -5.60 -5.21
CA HIS A 257 18.98 -4.33 -5.42
C HIS A 257 19.82 -4.30 -6.71
N THR A 258 20.37 -5.43 -7.10
CA THR A 258 21.06 -5.54 -8.40
C THR A 258 20.07 -5.34 -9.55
N ILE A 259 18.89 -5.97 -9.46
CA ILE A 259 17.84 -5.88 -10.49
C ILE A 259 17.24 -4.46 -10.55
N GLU A 260 16.98 -3.80 -9.40
CA GLU A 260 16.44 -2.44 -9.40
C GLU A 260 17.38 -1.41 -10.04
N SER A 261 18.70 -1.71 -10.01
CA SER A 261 19.75 -0.84 -10.53
C SER A 261 20.07 -1.04 -12.01
N LEU A 262 19.36 -1.95 -12.69
CA LEU A 262 19.59 -2.24 -14.09
C LEU A 262 19.38 -1.00 -14.98
N PRO A 263 20.18 -0.83 -16.06
CA PRO A 263 19.91 0.18 -17.07
C PRO A 263 18.51 0.00 -17.64
N ARG A 264 17.73 1.08 -17.72
CA ARG A 264 16.33 1.08 -18.10
C ARG A 264 15.98 2.22 -19.04
N ASP A 265 14.88 2.09 -19.73
CA ASP A 265 14.31 3.11 -20.61
C ASP A 265 13.47 4.15 -19.82
N GLU A 266 12.87 5.10 -20.52
CA GLU A 266 12.02 6.17 -19.93
C GLU A 266 10.72 5.64 -19.28
N ARG A 267 10.37 4.36 -19.49
CA ARG A 267 9.22 3.68 -18.86
C ARG A 267 9.63 2.79 -17.69
N ASP A 268 10.87 2.93 -17.23
CA ASP A 268 11.47 2.11 -16.19
C ASP A 268 11.63 0.62 -16.56
N ASN A 269 11.54 0.27 -17.87
CA ASN A 269 11.72 -1.09 -18.33
C ASN A 269 13.21 -1.34 -18.60
N PRO A 270 13.83 -2.40 -18.04
CA PRO A 270 15.24 -2.72 -18.29
C PRO A 270 15.55 -2.82 -19.78
N LEU A 271 16.71 -2.33 -20.20
CA LEU A 271 17.15 -2.45 -21.59
C LEU A 271 17.29 -3.94 -21.97
N GLU A 272 17.12 -4.26 -23.25
CA GLU A 272 17.05 -5.64 -23.75
C GLU A 272 18.21 -6.53 -23.28
N ASP A 273 19.43 -6.02 -23.32
CA ASP A 273 20.62 -6.75 -22.88
C ASP A 273 20.75 -6.89 -21.34
N ASN A 274 19.85 -6.25 -20.58
CA ASN A 274 19.90 -6.16 -19.14
C ASN A 274 18.65 -6.74 -18.45
N GLN A 275 17.80 -7.45 -19.17
CA GLN A 275 16.58 -8.01 -18.59
C GLN A 275 16.87 -9.06 -17.52
N ALA A 276 16.15 -8.97 -16.39
CA ALA A 276 16.22 -9.92 -15.31
C ALA A 276 15.08 -10.93 -15.44
N PHE A 277 15.36 -12.08 -16.02
CA PHE A 277 14.38 -13.15 -16.26
C PHE A 277 14.08 -13.95 -15.00
N ILE A 278 12.83 -14.38 -14.86
CA ILE A 278 12.38 -15.40 -13.90
C ILE A 278 12.50 -16.75 -14.62
N ASN A 279 13.47 -17.55 -14.19
CA ASN A 279 13.72 -18.87 -14.78
C ASN A 279 12.76 -19.93 -14.22
N GLY A 280 12.32 -19.74 -12.98
CA GLY A 280 11.40 -20.63 -12.31
C GLY A 280 11.01 -20.13 -10.92
N VAL A 281 9.99 -20.80 -10.36
CA VAL A 281 9.58 -20.63 -8.97
C VAL A 281 9.49 -22.03 -8.34
N SER A 282 10.24 -22.25 -7.27
CA SER A 282 10.27 -23.55 -6.59
C SER A 282 9.85 -23.43 -5.12
N PHE A 283 9.37 -24.53 -4.57
CA PHE A 283 8.84 -24.59 -3.20
C PHE A 283 9.62 -25.65 -2.42
N PRO A 284 10.68 -25.26 -1.70
CA PRO A 284 11.44 -26.19 -0.87
C PRO A 284 10.55 -26.77 0.24
N LYS A 285 10.81 -28.03 0.60
CA LYS A 285 10.07 -28.75 1.65
C LYS A 285 10.49 -28.28 3.03
#